data_968529a5a114777c585d3a6d1f7c828c
#
_entry.id   968529a5a114777c585d3a6d1f7c828c
#
_cell.length_a   1.000
_cell.length_b   1.000
_cell.length_c   1.000
_cell.angle_alpha   90.00
_cell.angle_beta   90.00
_cell.angle_gamma   90.00
#
_symmetry.space_group_name_H-M   'P 1'
#
loop_
_entity.id
_entity.type
_entity.pdbx_description
1 polymer ?
#
loop_
_entity_poly.entity_id
_entity_poly.type
_entity_poly.pdbx_seq_one_letter_code
_entity_poly.pdbx_strand_id
1 'polypeptide(L)'
;MEMSRVYNFSAGPAVLPEEVLREAAEEMLDYQGTGMSVMEMSHRSKAFEAILNEAEQDLRDLLHIPDNYKVLFMQGGAHLQFASIPMNLMKNRVADYIITGQWAKKAFKEAQIYGKANAIASSEDETFSYIPDCSDLPVSPDADYVYICENNTIYGTKFHTLPDTKGKILVSDVSSCFLSEPMDVTKYGIIYGGVQKNIGPAGMAIVIIREDLITEDTLPGTPTYMKYKIHADANSLYNTPNSYGIYMCGKVFKWLKKQGGLEAVKVRNEEKAAILYDYLDSSRLFKGTVRKEDRSIMNVPFVTGDKDLDAKFVKEAEAAGLVNLKGHRSVGGMRASIYNAMPLEGVKALVEFMKKFEEEN
;
A
#
# COMPACT_ATOMS: atom_id res chain seq x y z
N MET A 1 -22.22 24.88 -10.95
CA MET A 1 -21.24 25.09 -9.87
C MET A 1 -20.27 23.93 -9.95
N GLU A 2 -19.03 24.23 -10.26
CA GLU A 2 -17.95 23.23 -10.18
C GLU A 2 -17.81 22.85 -8.72
N MET A 3 -18.03 21.58 -8.37
CA MET A 3 -17.86 21.12 -6.98
C MET A 3 -16.38 21.14 -6.66
N SER A 4 -15.97 22.02 -5.75
CA SER A 4 -14.62 22.00 -5.21
C SER A 4 -14.47 20.76 -4.34
N ARG A 5 -13.57 19.84 -4.69
CA ARG A 5 -13.25 18.68 -3.87
C ARG A 5 -12.38 19.08 -2.69
N VAL A 6 -12.61 18.44 -1.54
CA VAL A 6 -11.71 18.59 -0.38
C VAL A 6 -10.36 17.89 -0.64
N TYR A 7 -9.31 18.32 0.05
CA TYR A 7 -8.04 17.61 0.10
C TYR A 7 -8.11 16.50 1.17
N ASN A 8 -8.22 15.27 0.70
CA ASN A 8 -8.40 14.10 1.56
C ASN A 8 -7.06 13.44 1.89
N PHE A 9 -6.60 13.57 3.13
CA PHE A 9 -5.34 12.98 3.65
C PHE A 9 -5.54 11.62 4.32
N SER A 10 -6.65 10.93 4.04
CA SER A 10 -6.94 9.61 4.62
C SER A 10 -5.84 8.59 4.27
N ALA A 11 -5.51 7.75 5.24
CA ALA A 11 -4.53 6.68 5.04
C ALA A 11 -5.06 5.47 4.27
N GLY A 12 -6.39 5.33 4.18
CA GLY A 12 -7.05 4.25 3.44
C GLY A 12 -8.41 3.88 4.03
N PRO A 13 -9.48 3.81 3.19
CA PRO A 13 -9.49 4.18 1.78
C PRO A 13 -9.02 5.61 1.54
N ALA A 14 -8.24 5.82 0.48
CA ALA A 14 -7.55 7.07 0.23
C ALA A 14 -8.09 7.81 -1.01
N VAL A 15 -7.55 9.00 -1.24
CA VAL A 15 -7.84 9.81 -2.43
C VAL A 15 -7.55 9.02 -3.73
N LEU A 16 -8.43 9.14 -4.71
CA LEU A 16 -8.25 8.63 -6.07
C LEU A 16 -8.04 9.79 -7.05
N PRO A 17 -7.34 9.56 -8.16
CA PRO A 17 -7.18 10.59 -9.19
C PRO A 17 -8.53 11.04 -9.71
N GLU A 18 -8.75 12.35 -9.76
CA GLU A 18 -10.05 12.90 -10.21
C GLU A 18 -10.37 12.52 -11.64
N GLU A 19 -9.37 12.49 -12.53
CA GLU A 19 -9.53 12.04 -13.92
C GLU A 19 -10.10 10.61 -13.97
N VAL A 20 -9.57 9.71 -13.15
CA VAL A 20 -10.04 8.32 -13.05
C VAL A 20 -11.49 8.25 -12.58
N LEU A 21 -11.86 9.06 -11.59
CA LEU A 21 -13.23 9.11 -11.09
C LEU A 21 -14.21 9.67 -12.12
N ARG A 22 -13.80 10.71 -12.90
CA ARG A 22 -14.61 11.27 -13.98
C ARG A 22 -14.83 10.27 -15.12
N GLU A 23 -13.75 9.62 -15.58
CA GLU A 23 -13.86 8.56 -16.59
C GLU A 23 -14.78 7.41 -16.11
N ALA A 24 -14.65 6.99 -14.85
CA ALA A 24 -15.51 5.94 -14.28
C ALA A 24 -16.98 6.37 -14.19
N ALA A 25 -17.24 7.65 -13.89
CA ALA A 25 -18.60 8.19 -13.85
C ALA A 25 -19.24 8.26 -15.25
N GLU A 26 -18.47 8.61 -16.27
CA GLU A 26 -18.93 8.62 -17.67
C GLU A 26 -19.27 7.20 -18.16
N GLU A 27 -18.48 6.20 -17.78
CA GLU A 27 -18.68 4.79 -18.15
C GLU A 27 -19.63 4.03 -17.22
N MET A 28 -20.22 4.71 -16.20
CA MET A 28 -20.99 4.03 -15.15
C MET A 28 -22.21 3.27 -15.69
N LEU A 29 -22.90 3.83 -16.66
CA LEU A 29 -24.11 3.20 -17.28
C LEU A 29 -23.79 2.43 -18.54
N ASP A 30 -22.73 2.81 -19.25
CA ASP A 30 -22.39 2.21 -20.54
C ASP A 30 -20.86 2.18 -20.73
N TYR A 31 -20.26 1.07 -20.37
CA TYR A 31 -18.85 0.84 -20.63
C TYR A 31 -18.59 0.62 -22.11
N GLN A 32 -18.00 1.64 -22.76
CA GLN A 32 -17.53 1.58 -24.14
C GLN A 32 -18.56 1.05 -25.15
N GLY A 33 -19.83 1.43 -25.01
CA GLY A 33 -20.89 1.04 -25.95
C GLY A 33 -21.44 -0.38 -25.74
N THR A 34 -21.12 -1.02 -24.62
CA THR A 34 -21.66 -2.35 -24.28
C THR A 34 -23.12 -2.32 -23.83
N GLY A 35 -23.66 -1.12 -23.53
CA GLY A 35 -24.99 -0.93 -22.98
C GLY A 35 -25.14 -1.36 -21.52
N MET A 36 -24.01 -1.62 -20.80
CA MET A 36 -24.05 -2.03 -19.40
C MET A 36 -22.88 -1.48 -18.61
N SER A 37 -23.06 -1.35 -17.29
CA SER A 37 -22.01 -1.05 -16.34
C SER A 37 -21.02 -2.21 -16.21
N VAL A 38 -19.75 -1.90 -15.89
CA VAL A 38 -18.76 -2.93 -15.51
C VAL A 38 -19.26 -3.78 -14.32
N MET A 39 -20.06 -3.20 -13.41
CA MET A 39 -20.62 -3.90 -12.26
C MET A 39 -21.66 -4.99 -12.65
N GLU A 40 -22.25 -4.89 -13.84
CA GLU A 40 -23.25 -5.82 -14.35
C GLU A 40 -22.65 -6.89 -15.28
N MET A 41 -21.39 -6.71 -15.72
CA MET A 41 -20.74 -7.61 -16.65
C MET A 41 -20.49 -8.99 -16.05
N SER A 42 -20.77 -10.02 -16.82
CA SER A 42 -20.21 -11.34 -16.51
C SER A 42 -18.68 -11.27 -16.55
N HIS A 43 -18.04 -11.74 -15.51
CA HIS A 43 -16.57 -11.85 -15.46
C HIS A 43 -16.00 -12.84 -16.52
N ARG A 44 -16.88 -13.58 -17.21
CA ARG A 44 -16.53 -14.49 -18.33
C ARG A 44 -16.81 -13.87 -19.70
N SER A 45 -17.26 -12.62 -19.74
CA SER A 45 -17.48 -11.91 -21.00
C SER A 45 -16.14 -11.44 -21.59
N LYS A 46 -16.09 -11.34 -22.94
CA LYS A 46 -14.91 -10.80 -23.63
C LYS A 46 -14.58 -9.37 -23.20
N ALA A 47 -15.59 -8.55 -22.87
CA ALA A 47 -15.39 -7.19 -22.40
C ALA A 47 -14.66 -7.17 -21.06
N PHE A 48 -15.06 -8.02 -20.10
CA PHE A 48 -14.38 -8.09 -18.81
C PHE A 48 -13.00 -8.75 -18.91
N GLU A 49 -12.84 -9.77 -19.74
CA GLU A 49 -11.53 -10.37 -20.04
C GLU A 49 -10.53 -9.32 -20.54
N ALA A 50 -10.99 -8.42 -21.43
CA ALA A 50 -10.16 -7.30 -21.90
C ALA A 50 -9.78 -6.35 -20.77
N ILE A 51 -10.71 -6.00 -19.87
CA ILE A 51 -10.45 -5.14 -18.69
C ILE A 51 -9.38 -5.78 -17.80
N LEU A 52 -9.51 -7.06 -17.48
CA LEU A 52 -8.56 -7.78 -16.63
C LEU A 52 -7.18 -7.87 -17.26
N ASN A 53 -7.11 -8.29 -18.52
CA ASN A 53 -5.84 -8.46 -19.23
C ASN A 53 -5.10 -7.12 -19.40
N GLU A 54 -5.83 -6.05 -19.68
CA GLU A 54 -5.26 -4.72 -19.80
C GLU A 54 -4.76 -4.19 -18.45
N ALA A 55 -5.51 -4.40 -17.37
CA ALA A 55 -5.07 -4.03 -16.03
C ALA A 55 -3.79 -4.79 -15.61
N GLU A 56 -3.72 -6.09 -15.91
CA GLU A 56 -2.52 -6.88 -15.65
C GLU A 56 -1.34 -6.39 -16.49
N GLN A 57 -1.54 -6.14 -17.79
CA GLN A 57 -0.47 -5.67 -18.68
C GLN A 57 0.06 -4.30 -18.26
N ASP A 58 -0.84 -3.36 -17.92
CA ASP A 58 -0.43 -2.03 -17.45
C ASP A 58 0.38 -2.10 -16.15
N LEU A 59 0.03 -2.99 -15.23
CA LEU A 59 0.80 -3.23 -14.02
C LEU A 59 2.17 -3.85 -14.32
N ARG A 60 2.22 -4.82 -15.24
CA ARG A 60 3.48 -5.42 -15.71
C ARG A 60 4.40 -4.39 -16.34
N ASP A 61 3.86 -3.51 -17.17
CA ASP A 61 4.62 -2.43 -17.83
C ASP A 61 5.19 -1.44 -16.79
N LEU A 62 4.38 -1.03 -15.81
CA LEU A 62 4.77 -0.07 -14.76
C LEU A 62 5.91 -0.58 -13.87
N LEU A 63 5.89 -1.87 -13.52
CA LEU A 63 6.86 -2.49 -12.62
C LEU A 63 7.91 -3.35 -13.33
N HIS A 64 7.85 -3.44 -14.67
CA HIS A 64 8.71 -4.34 -15.45
C HIS A 64 8.68 -5.78 -14.93
N ILE A 65 7.46 -6.29 -14.63
CA ILE A 65 7.27 -7.62 -14.03
C ILE A 65 7.73 -8.71 -15.02
N PRO A 66 8.71 -9.56 -14.65
CA PRO A 66 9.16 -10.64 -15.53
C PRO A 66 8.07 -11.71 -15.76
N ASP A 67 8.20 -12.48 -16.85
CA ASP A 67 7.24 -13.51 -17.22
C ASP A 67 7.11 -14.65 -16.20
N ASN A 68 8.16 -14.89 -15.41
CA ASN A 68 8.19 -15.89 -14.34
C ASN A 68 7.51 -15.41 -13.03
N TYR A 69 6.73 -14.34 -13.09
CA TYR A 69 5.85 -13.89 -12.00
C TYR A 69 4.39 -13.90 -12.46
N LYS A 70 3.49 -14.31 -11.58
CA LYS A 70 2.05 -14.19 -11.76
C LYS A 70 1.52 -12.97 -11.02
N VAL A 71 0.55 -12.30 -11.62
CA VAL A 71 -0.22 -11.21 -11.02
C VAL A 71 -1.60 -11.75 -10.67
N LEU A 72 -1.97 -11.67 -9.40
CA LEU A 72 -3.25 -12.20 -8.90
C LEU A 72 -4.07 -11.04 -8.32
N PHE A 73 -5.30 -10.88 -8.82
CA PHE A 73 -6.29 -9.96 -8.28
C PHE A 73 -7.16 -10.72 -7.28
N MET A 74 -6.90 -10.53 -5.99
CA MET A 74 -7.51 -11.32 -4.92
C MET A 74 -8.49 -10.51 -4.08
N GLN A 75 -9.62 -11.09 -3.73
CA GLN A 75 -10.58 -10.49 -2.82
C GLN A 75 -10.06 -10.52 -1.37
N GLY A 76 -10.66 -9.72 -0.47
CA GLY A 76 -10.39 -9.77 0.97
C GLY A 76 -9.29 -8.82 1.47
N GLY A 77 -8.63 -8.07 0.61
CA GLY A 77 -7.59 -7.09 0.97
C GLY A 77 -6.32 -7.70 1.56
N ALA A 78 -5.41 -6.85 2.05
CA ALA A 78 -4.10 -7.28 2.55
C ALA A 78 -4.17 -8.18 3.79
N HIS A 79 -5.18 -8.03 4.65
CA HIS A 79 -5.31 -8.88 5.85
C HIS A 79 -5.46 -10.36 5.50
N LEU A 80 -6.15 -10.68 4.40
CA LEU A 80 -6.29 -12.08 3.99
C LEU A 80 -4.94 -12.69 3.59
N GLN A 81 -4.03 -11.87 3.11
CA GLN A 81 -2.68 -12.31 2.75
C GLN A 81 -1.83 -12.68 3.96
N PHE A 82 -2.10 -12.13 5.15
CA PHE A 82 -1.42 -12.53 6.38
C PHE A 82 -1.61 -14.04 6.67
N ALA A 83 -2.77 -14.59 6.31
CA ALA A 83 -3.06 -16.01 6.41
C ALA A 83 -2.63 -16.79 5.16
N SER A 84 -2.92 -16.27 3.94
CA SER A 84 -2.62 -16.98 2.70
C SER A 84 -1.12 -17.26 2.53
N ILE A 85 -0.27 -16.30 2.86
CA ILE A 85 1.19 -16.44 2.71
C ILE A 85 1.72 -17.63 3.51
N PRO A 86 1.53 -17.72 4.84
CA PRO A 86 2.01 -18.88 5.58
C PRO A 86 1.36 -20.19 5.14
N MET A 87 0.08 -20.20 4.79
CA MET A 87 -0.60 -21.41 4.29
C MET A 87 0.03 -21.96 3.01
N ASN A 88 0.57 -21.10 2.15
CA ASN A 88 1.18 -21.50 0.88
C ASN A 88 2.69 -21.71 0.98
N LEU A 89 3.41 -20.99 1.85
CA LEU A 89 4.86 -20.93 1.85
C LEU A 89 5.54 -21.60 3.04
N MET A 90 4.90 -21.72 4.21
CA MET A 90 5.56 -22.26 5.43
C MET A 90 5.69 -23.78 5.40
N LYS A 91 6.42 -24.33 4.44
CA LYS A 91 6.62 -25.78 4.26
C LYS A 91 7.40 -26.41 5.43
N ASN A 92 8.45 -25.73 5.89
CA ASN A 92 9.22 -26.10 7.10
C ASN A 92 8.55 -25.63 8.39
N ARG A 93 7.44 -24.92 8.30
CA ARG A 93 6.72 -24.29 9.41
C ARG A 93 7.56 -23.27 10.19
N VAL A 94 8.50 -22.61 9.53
CA VAL A 94 9.34 -21.55 10.10
C VAL A 94 9.35 -20.36 9.16
N ALA A 95 9.13 -19.16 9.71
CA ALA A 95 9.27 -17.92 8.97
C ALA A 95 9.82 -16.82 9.87
N ASP A 96 10.56 -15.89 9.28
CA ASP A 96 11.17 -14.77 9.97
C ASP A 96 10.51 -13.45 9.59
N TYR A 97 10.30 -12.60 10.59
CA TYR A 97 9.58 -11.34 10.45
C TYR A 97 10.42 -10.18 10.98
N ILE A 98 10.45 -9.07 10.23
CA ILE A 98 11.01 -7.79 10.69
C ILE A 98 9.83 -6.90 11.10
N ILE A 99 9.74 -6.57 12.39
CA ILE A 99 8.58 -5.91 12.99
C ILE A 99 8.83 -4.39 13.06
N THR A 100 8.40 -3.67 12.04
CA THR A 100 8.56 -2.21 11.95
C THR A 100 7.26 -1.45 12.10
N GLY A 101 6.18 -2.12 12.49
CA GLY A 101 4.88 -1.50 12.73
C GLY A 101 3.78 -2.50 13.03
N GLN A 102 2.55 -1.99 13.22
CA GLN A 102 1.39 -2.81 13.59
C GLN A 102 1.00 -3.82 12.50
N TRP A 103 1.22 -3.50 11.23
CA TRP A 103 0.82 -4.41 10.14
C TRP A 103 1.75 -5.62 10.10
N ALA A 104 3.07 -5.41 10.17
CA ALA A 104 4.03 -6.50 10.32
C ALA A 104 3.78 -7.32 11.59
N LYS A 105 3.45 -6.65 12.72
CA LYS A 105 3.11 -7.34 13.99
C LYS A 105 1.86 -8.20 13.87
N LYS A 106 0.83 -7.75 13.12
CA LYS A 106 -0.38 -8.55 12.85
C LYS A 106 -0.08 -9.73 11.94
N ALA A 107 0.68 -9.54 10.87
CA ALA A 107 1.10 -10.62 9.99
C ALA A 107 1.94 -11.67 10.74
N PHE A 108 2.86 -11.22 11.59
CA PHE A 108 3.65 -12.09 12.48
C PHE A 108 2.76 -12.95 13.42
N LYS A 109 1.77 -12.32 14.08
CA LYS A 109 0.84 -13.05 14.95
C LYS A 109 -0.01 -14.06 14.19
N GLU A 110 -0.43 -13.71 12.98
CA GLU A 110 -1.18 -14.63 12.12
C GLU A 110 -0.32 -15.83 11.73
N ALA A 111 0.93 -15.62 11.33
CA ALA A 111 1.85 -16.69 10.97
C ALA A 111 2.11 -17.68 12.11
N GLN A 112 2.06 -17.23 13.38
CA GLN A 112 2.20 -18.10 14.55
C GLN A 112 1.08 -19.16 14.68
N ILE A 113 -0.05 -18.98 14.02
CA ILE A 113 -1.13 -19.97 13.95
C ILE A 113 -0.70 -21.17 13.10
N TYR A 114 0.15 -20.96 12.12
CA TYR A 114 0.55 -21.97 11.12
C TYR A 114 1.89 -22.63 11.39
N GLY A 115 2.75 -21.99 12.18
CA GLY A 115 4.08 -22.51 12.50
C GLY A 115 4.85 -21.61 13.44
N LYS A 116 6.17 -21.76 13.47
CA LYS A 116 7.07 -20.92 14.25
C LYS A 116 7.39 -19.66 13.47
N ALA A 117 6.86 -18.53 13.89
CA ALA A 117 7.30 -17.23 13.42
C ALA A 117 8.31 -16.61 14.40
N ASN A 118 9.43 -16.09 13.90
CA ASN A 118 10.47 -15.43 14.68
C ASN A 118 10.49 -13.95 14.35
N ALA A 119 10.48 -13.08 15.35
CA ALA A 119 10.76 -11.67 15.18
C ALA A 119 12.29 -11.49 15.22
N ILE A 120 12.93 -11.38 14.05
CA ILE A 120 14.39 -11.32 13.94
C ILE A 120 14.95 -9.89 14.07
N ALA A 121 14.10 -8.88 13.93
CA ALA A 121 14.38 -7.48 14.23
C ALA A 121 13.07 -6.74 14.54
N SER A 122 13.15 -5.69 15.32
CA SER A 122 12.01 -4.83 15.65
C SER A 122 12.47 -3.42 16.01
N SER A 123 11.65 -2.42 15.69
CA SER A 123 11.79 -1.05 16.16
C SER A 123 10.70 -0.62 17.15
N GLU A 124 10.07 -1.58 17.80
CA GLU A 124 9.01 -1.34 18.79
C GLU A 124 9.51 -0.55 20.03
N ASP A 125 10.79 -0.67 20.35
CA ASP A 125 11.46 0.03 21.44
C ASP A 125 11.36 1.56 21.37
N GLU A 126 11.39 2.13 20.14
CA GLU A 126 11.17 3.55 19.88
C GLU A 126 9.85 3.83 19.16
N THR A 127 8.82 3.05 19.45
CA THR A 127 7.47 3.21 18.88
C THR A 127 7.48 3.21 17.35
N PHE A 128 8.34 2.37 16.75
CA PHE A 128 8.49 2.21 15.30
C PHE A 128 8.87 3.49 14.55
N SER A 129 9.65 4.38 15.17
CA SER A 129 10.09 5.64 14.58
C SER A 129 11.30 5.49 13.65
N TYR A 130 11.85 4.29 13.51
CA TYR A 130 12.99 3.98 12.65
C TYR A 130 12.89 2.59 12.02
N ILE A 131 13.73 2.32 11.03
CA ILE A 131 13.95 0.99 10.45
C ILE A 131 15.23 0.40 11.07
N PRO A 132 15.21 -0.82 11.65
CA PRO A 132 16.41 -1.45 12.18
C PRO A 132 17.47 -1.66 11.10
N ASP A 133 18.75 -1.71 11.50
CA ASP A 133 19.79 -2.18 10.59
C ASP A 133 19.52 -3.63 10.18
N CYS A 134 19.29 -3.83 8.91
CA CYS A 134 18.93 -5.11 8.31
C CYS A 134 20.04 -5.70 7.43
N SER A 135 21.29 -5.23 7.57
CA SER A 135 22.44 -5.68 6.79
C SER A 135 22.99 -7.04 7.23
N ASP A 136 22.80 -7.41 8.50
CA ASP A 136 23.26 -8.69 9.07
C ASP A 136 22.28 -9.23 10.13
N LEU A 137 21.13 -9.72 9.65
CA LEU A 137 20.08 -10.26 10.51
C LEU A 137 20.31 -11.73 10.87
N PRO A 138 19.85 -12.19 12.06
CA PRO A 138 19.88 -13.58 12.48
C PRO A 138 18.79 -14.41 11.78
N VAL A 139 18.86 -14.48 10.45
CA VAL A 139 17.90 -15.23 9.63
C VAL A 139 17.98 -16.71 9.97
N SER A 140 16.85 -17.35 10.25
CA SER A 140 16.78 -18.76 10.61
C SER A 140 17.17 -19.64 9.42
N PRO A 141 18.07 -20.63 9.60
CA PRO A 141 18.52 -21.50 8.51
C PRO A 141 17.38 -22.27 7.82
N ASP A 142 16.33 -22.60 8.59
CA ASP A 142 15.14 -23.35 8.17
C ASP A 142 13.93 -22.44 7.81
N ALA A 143 14.09 -21.11 7.87
CA ALA A 143 13.01 -20.21 7.48
C ALA A 143 12.61 -20.40 6.01
N ASP A 144 11.31 -20.48 5.78
CA ASP A 144 10.74 -20.55 4.43
C ASP A 144 10.74 -19.18 3.73
N TYR A 145 10.63 -18.10 4.51
CA TYR A 145 10.69 -16.72 4.01
C TYR A 145 11.05 -15.71 5.10
N VAL A 146 11.46 -14.52 4.69
CA VAL A 146 11.57 -13.32 5.51
C VAL A 146 10.49 -12.33 5.09
N TYR A 147 9.78 -11.76 6.07
CA TYR A 147 8.66 -10.85 5.83
C TYR A 147 8.97 -9.43 6.28
N ILE A 148 8.59 -8.45 5.45
CA ILE A 148 8.58 -7.02 5.79
C ILE A 148 7.24 -6.35 5.44
N CYS A 149 6.91 -5.28 6.14
CA CYS A 149 5.99 -4.25 5.69
C CYS A 149 6.83 -3.07 5.23
N GLU A 150 6.95 -2.88 3.91
CA GLU A 150 7.95 -1.99 3.32
C GLU A 150 7.71 -0.52 3.64
N ASN A 151 6.44 -0.11 3.76
CA ASN A 151 6.06 1.22 4.20
C ASN A 151 5.03 1.15 5.33
N ASN A 152 5.36 1.71 6.47
CA ASN A 152 4.55 1.64 7.68
C ASN A 152 3.56 2.81 7.76
N THR A 153 2.34 2.58 7.31
CA THR A 153 1.27 3.58 7.17
C THR A 153 0.97 4.37 8.45
N ILE A 154 1.07 3.71 9.61
CA ILE A 154 0.74 4.30 10.91
C ILE A 154 1.89 5.18 11.42
N TYR A 155 3.12 4.69 11.28
CA TYR A 155 4.31 5.28 11.91
C TYR A 155 5.15 6.12 10.96
N GLY A 156 4.92 6.02 9.64
CA GLY A 156 5.57 6.85 8.63
C GLY A 156 7.01 6.45 8.30
N THR A 157 7.42 5.24 8.66
CA THR A 157 8.74 4.70 8.29
C THR A 157 8.66 3.88 7.01
N LYS A 158 9.76 3.83 6.26
CA LYS A 158 9.90 3.06 5.02
C LYS A 158 11.28 2.41 4.92
N PHE A 159 11.32 1.18 4.41
CA PHE A 159 12.58 0.55 3.98
C PHE A 159 13.08 1.22 2.70
N HIS A 160 14.19 1.96 2.77
CA HIS A 160 14.89 2.51 1.60
C HIS A 160 15.92 1.53 1.05
N THR A 161 16.33 0.55 1.87
CA THR A 161 17.19 -0.56 1.50
C THR A 161 16.54 -1.86 1.96
N LEU A 162 16.50 -2.86 1.07
CA LEU A 162 15.94 -4.16 1.42
C LEU A 162 16.85 -4.91 2.39
N PRO A 163 16.29 -5.75 3.29
CA PRO A 163 17.07 -6.54 4.22
C PRO A 163 17.91 -7.61 3.50
N ASP A 164 19.07 -7.94 4.05
CA ASP A 164 19.80 -9.14 3.67
C ASP A 164 19.08 -10.38 4.23
N THR A 165 18.37 -11.09 3.37
CA THR A 165 17.61 -12.29 3.74
C THR A 165 18.45 -13.55 3.80
N LYS A 166 19.78 -13.47 3.61
CA LYS A 166 20.70 -14.62 3.50
C LYS A 166 20.21 -15.65 2.46
N GLY A 167 19.66 -15.16 1.36
CA GLY A 167 19.15 -15.99 0.26
C GLY A 167 17.76 -16.59 0.48
N LYS A 168 17.07 -16.26 1.57
CA LYS A 168 15.66 -16.64 1.78
C LYS A 168 14.73 -15.78 0.94
N ILE A 169 13.55 -16.33 0.66
CA ILE A 169 12.48 -15.64 -0.06
C ILE A 169 12.09 -14.37 0.72
N LEU A 170 12.08 -13.22 0.04
CA LEU A 170 11.54 -11.99 0.62
C LEU A 170 10.06 -11.85 0.28
N VAL A 171 9.24 -11.65 1.31
CA VAL A 171 7.81 -11.33 1.20
C VAL A 171 7.58 -9.91 1.71
N SER A 172 6.97 -9.07 0.88
CA SER A 172 6.74 -7.66 1.22
C SER A 172 5.28 -7.24 1.10
N ASP A 173 4.76 -6.62 2.17
CA ASP A 173 3.53 -5.81 2.14
C ASP A 173 3.89 -4.40 1.68
N VAL A 174 3.46 -4.05 0.48
CA VAL A 174 3.67 -2.72 -0.12
C VAL A 174 2.40 -1.88 -0.15
N SER A 175 1.36 -2.23 0.59
CA SER A 175 0.03 -1.59 0.51
C SER A 175 0.06 -0.07 0.47
N SER A 176 0.89 0.58 1.28
CA SER A 176 0.94 2.05 1.36
C SER A 176 2.03 2.71 0.52
N CYS A 177 2.84 1.94 -0.20
CA CYS A 177 3.82 2.45 -1.17
C CYS A 177 3.70 1.80 -2.55
N PHE A 178 2.65 1.00 -2.80
CA PHE A 178 2.45 0.32 -4.07
C PHE A 178 2.38 1.32 -5.22
N LEU A 179 3.25 1.18 -6.23
CA LEU A 179 3.39 2.09 -7.37
C LEU A 179 3.70 3.56 -6.99
N SER A 180 4.35 3.80 -5.85
CA SER A 180 4.80 5.15 -5.48
C SER A 180 6.15 5.52 -6.10
N GLU A 181 6.91 4.53 -6.51
CA GLU A 181 8.23 4.63 -7.12
C GLU A 181 8.60 3.32 -7.85
N PRO A 182 9.64 3.31 -8.69
CA PRO A 182 10.18 2.08 -9.29
C PRO A 182 10.65 1.10 -8.22
N MET A 183 10.46 -0.20 -8.49
CA MET A 183 11.00 -1.27 -7.64
C MET A 183 11.49 -2.44 -8.51
N ASP A 184 12.53 -3.12 -8.07
CA ASP A 184 13.04 -4.33 -8.71
C ASP A 184 12.28 -5.57 -8.19
N VAL A 185 11.26 -5.98 -8.93
CA VAL A 185 10.40 -7.14 -8.59
C VAL A 185 11.22 -8.42 -8.39
N THR A 186 12.37 -8.55 -9.06
CA THR A 186 13.21 -9.77 -8.98
C THR A 186 13.83 -10.02 -7.61
N LYS A 187 13.85 -9.01 -6.76
CA LYS A 187 14.34 -9.13 -5.37
C LYS A 187 13.37 -9.83 -4.43
N TYR A 188 12.14 -10.06 -4.86
CA TYR A 188 11.06 -10.59 -4.02
C TYR A 188 10.56 -11.94 -4.52
N GLY A 189 10.10 -12.78 -3.60
CA GLY A 189 9.27 -13.92 -3.95
C GLY A 189 7.80 -13.57 -4.03
N ILE A 190 7.34 -12.72 -3.09
CA ILE A 190 5.97 -12.17 -3.09
C ILE A 190 6.03 -10.68 -2.77
N ILE A 191 5.32 -9.90 -3.59
CA ILE A 191 4.92 -8.52 -3.33
C ILE A 191 3.40 -8.51 -3.28
N TYR A 192 2.82 -7.91 -2.26
CA TYR A 192 1.37 -7.74 -2.22
C TYR A 192 0.95 -6.42 -1.58
N GLY A 193 -0.25 -5.98 -1.90
CA GLY A 193 -0.80 -4.78 -1.31
C GLY A 193 -2.31 -4.68 -1.40
N GLY A 194 -2.93 -4.17 -0.33
CA GLY A 194 -4.32 -3.74 -0.37
C GLY A 194 -4.45 -2.49 -1.24
N VAL A 195 -5.31 -2.55 -2.25
CA VAL A 195 -5.37 -1.52 -3.30
C VAL A 195 -5.95 -0.18 -2.83
N GLN A 196 -6.71 -0.17 -1.72
CA GLN A 196 -7.44 1.00 -1.22
C GLN A 196 -6.57 2.18 -0.76
N LYS A 197 -5.27 2.03 -0.70
CA LYS A 197 -4.37 3.11 -0.28
C LYS A 197 -3.90 3.94 -1.46
N ASN A 198 -3.21 3.35 -2.41
CA ASN A 198 -2.53 4.11 -3.45
C ASN A 198 -2.98 3.79 -4.89
N ILE A 199 -3.71 2.69 -5.13
CA ILE A 199 -3.90 2.16 -6.49
C ILE A 199 -5.33 1.78 -6.86
N GLY A 200 -6.31 1.92 -5.96
CA GLY A 200 -7.70 1.58 -6.28
C GLY A 200 -8.66 1.73 -5.11
N PRO A 201 -9.91 1.25 -5.24
CA PRO A 201 -10.91 1.23 -4.17
C PRO A 201 -10.71 0.06 -3.21
N ALA A 202 -11.34 0.12 -2.01
CA ALA A 202 -11.31 -0.98 -1.06
C ALA A 202 -11.94 -2.28 -1.60
N GLY A 203 -11.49 -3.43 -1.08
CA GLY A 203 -12.14 -4.72 -1.28
C GLY A 203 -11.25 -5.78 -1.93
N MET A 204 -10.03 -5.46 -2.35
CA MET A 204 -9.11 -6.44 -2.92
C MET A 204 -7.65 -6.17 -2.60
N ALA A 205 -6.82 -7.17 -2.81
CA ALA A 205 -5.37 -7.07 -2.84
C ALA A 205 -4.84 -7.53 -4.21
N ILE A 206 -3.72 -6.97 -4.62
CA ILE A 206 -2.93 -7.50 -5.73
C ILE A 206 -1.74 -8.24 -5.13
N VAL A 207 -1.49 -9.44 -5.66
CA VAL A 207 -0.34 -10.29 -5.29
C VAL A 207 0.49 -10.54 -6.53
N ILE A 208 1.75 -10.15 -6.48
CA ILE A 208 2.77 -10.47 -7.51
C ILE A 208 3.65 -11.55 -6.91
N ILE A 209 3.60 -12.73 -7.47
CA ILE A 209 4.24 -13.92 -6.91
C ILE A 209 5.11 -14.63 -7.95
N ARG A 210 6.33 -15.02 -7.55
CA ARG A 210 7.22 -15.78 -8.40
C ARG A 210 6.65 -17.17 -8.66
N GLU A 211 6.69 -17.62 -9.91
CA GLU A 211 5.97 -18.80 -10.37
C GLU A 211 6.40 -20.10 -9.67
N ASP A 212 7.68 -20.23 -9.31
CA ASP A 212 8.20 -21.39 -8.58
C ASP A 212 7.63 -21.56 -7.16
N LEU A 213 6.99 -20.51 -6.61
CA LEU A 213 6.33 -20.52 -5.30
C LEU A 213 4.86 -20.96 -5.39
N ILE A 214 4.31 -21.07 -6.60
CA ILE A 214 2.93 -21.47 -6.87
C ILE A 214 2.87 -22.98 -7.02
N THR A 215 2.57 -23.70 -5.95
CA THR A 215 2.57 -25.16 -5.91
C THR A 215 1.31 -25.73 -5.31
N GLU A 216 1.03 -27.02 -5.55
CA GLU A 216 -0.02 -27.76 -4.83
C GLU A 216 0.35 -28.07 -3.37
N ASP A 217 1.65 -28.03 -3.05
CA ASP A 217 2.16 -28.30 -1.72
C ASP A 217 1.92 -27.10 -0.80
N THR A 218 0.78 -27.12 -0.12
CA THR A 218 0.34 -26.13 0.87
C THR A 218 0.21 -26.80 2.23
N LEU A 219 0.09 -26.01 3.30
CA LEU A 219 -0.14 -26.59 4.63
C LEU A 219 -1.42 -27.43 4.65
N PRO A 220 -1.42 -28.58 5.38
CA PRO A 220 -2.63 -29.39 5.54
C PRO A 220 -3.79 -28.56 6.08
N GLY A 221 -4.98 -28.73 5.50
CA GLY A 221 -6.17 -27.97 5.86
C GLY A 221 -6.28 -26.59 5.21
N THR A 222 -5.36 -26.21 4.33
CA THR A 222 -5.49 -24.96 3.57
C THR A 222 -6.77 -24.98 2.73
N PRO A 223 -7.72 -24.05 2.95
CA PRO A 223 -8.92 -23.96 2.15
C PRO A 223 -8.58 -23.75 0.65
N THR A 224 -9.35 -24.36 -0.22
CA THR A 224 -9.12 -24.27 -1.67
C THR A 224 -8.94 -22.82 -2.13
N TYR A 225 -9.81 -21.92 -1.68
CA TYR A 225 -9.77 -20.51 -2.06
C TYR A 225 -8.51 -19.77 -1.60
N MET A 226 -7.81 -20.26 -0.57
CA MET A 226 -6.58 -19.66 -0.05
C MET A 226 -5.31 -20.08 -0.79
N LYS A 227 -5.42 -21.06 -1.71
CA LYS A 227 -4.29 -21.54 -2.51
C LYS A 227 -4.00 -20.59 -3.66
N TYR A 228 -2.78 -20.09 -3.77
CA TYR A 228 -2.40 -19.23 -4.90
C TYR A 228 -2.51 -19.94 -6.26
N LYS A 229 -2.30 -21.25 -6.27
CA LYS A 229 -2.35 -22.03 -7.51
C LYS A 229 -3.70 -21.96 -8.22
N ILE A 230 -4.81 -22.08 -7.50
CA ILE A 230 -6.14 -22.01 -8.15
C ILE A 230 -6.41 -20.65 -8.78
N HIS A 231 -5.91 -19.59 -8.17
CA HIS A 231 -6.04 -18.23 -8.71
C HIS A 231 -5.13 -18.02 -9.91
N ALA A 232 -3.90 -18.56 -9.88
CA ALA A 232 -2.96 -18.50 -10.99
C ALA A 232 -3.47 -19.31 -12.21
N ASP A 233 -3.94 -20.53 -11.99
CA ASP A 233 -4.45 -21.41 -13.05
C ASP A 233 -5.72 -20.84 -13.71
N ALA A 234 -6.51 -20.06 -12.97
CA ALA A 234 -7.75 -19.46 -13.44
C ALA A 234 -7.61 -17.96 -13.81
N ASN A 235 -6.39 -17.43 -13.91
CA ASN A 235 -6.14 -16.01 -14.20
C ASN A 235 -6.98 -15.08 -13.30
N SER A 236 -6.96 -15.32 -11.99
CA SER A 236 -7.77 -14.63 -10.96
C SER A 236 -9.30 -14.81 -11.06
N LEU A 237 -9.79 -15.64 -11.98
CA LEU A 237 -11.21 -15.85 -12.25
C LEU A 237 -11.70 -17.22 -11.75
N TYR A 238 -11.11 -17.77 -10.69
CA TYR A 238 -11.59 -19.01 -10.07
C TYR A 238 -13.06 -18.88 -9.63
N ASN A 239 -13.44 -17.75 -9.09
CA ASN A 239 -14.83 -17.35 -8.82
C ASN A 239 -15.07 -15.94 -9.37
N THR A 240 -16.28 -15.41 -9.21
CA THR A 240 -16.61 -14.04 -9.57
C THR A 240 -15.71 -13.06 -8.79
N PRO A 241 -14.86 -12.28 -9.46
CA PRO A 241 -13.92 -11.38 -8.81
C PRO A 241 -14.60 -10.07 -8.37
N ASN A 242 -13.84 -9.20 -7.70
CA ASN A 242 -14.20 -7.79 -7.54
C ASN A 242 -14.02 -7.07 -8.89
N SER A 243 -14.94 -7.26 -9.83
CA SER A 243 -14.83 -6.78 -11.21
C SER A 243 -14.65 -5.27 -11.28
N TYR A 244 -15.43 -4.51 -10.52
CA TYR A 244 -15.32 -3.05 -10.49
C TYR A 244 -14.01 -2.57 -9.85
N GLY A 245 -13.51 -3.27 -8.84
CA GLY A 245 -12.21 -3.01 -8.24
C GLY A 245 -11.05 -3.19 -9.23
N ILE A 246 -11.08 -4.26 -10.03
CA ILE A 246 -10.08 -4.52 -11.09
C ILE A 246 -10.13 -3.42 -12.16
N TYR A 247 -11.33 -3.06 -12.62
CA TYR A 247 -11.53 -1.97 -13.57
C TYR A 247 -10.96 -0.64 -13.05
N MET A 248 -11.25 -0.27 -11.81
CA MET A 248 -10.74 0.96 -11.21
C MET A 248 -9.22 0.95 -11.06
N CYS A 249 -8.63 -0.18 -10.64
CA CYS A 249 -7.17 -0.32 -10.59
C CYS A 249 -6.55 -0.15 -11.99
N GLY A 250 -7.12 -0.77 -13.01
CA GLY A 250 -6.67 -0.62 -14.41
C GLY A 250 -6.68 0.84 -14.86
N LYS A 251 -7.73 1.61 -14.50
CA LYS A 251 -7.76 3.05 -14.80
C LYS A 251 -6.67 3.83 -14.05
N VAL A 252 -6.39 3.48 -12.80
CA VAL A 252 -5.28 4.09 -12.05
C VAL A 252 -3.92 3.75 -12.68
N PHE A 253 -3.73 2.52 -13.15
CA PHE A 253 -2.48 2.12 -13.82
C PHE A 253 -2.28 2.90 -15.14
N LYS A 254 -3.32 3.05 -15.94
CA LYS A 254 -3.29 3.90 -17.15
C LYS A 254 -2.99 5.36 -16.82
N TRP A 255 -3.60 5.87 -15.75
CA TRP A 255 -3.32 7.22 -15.27
C TRP A 255 -1.83 7.38 -14.90
N LEU A 256 -1.23 6.42 -14.16
CA LEU A 256 0.19 6.44 -13.81
C LEU A 256 1.09 6.40 -15.06
N LYS A 257 0.75 5.60 -16.08
CA LYS A 257 1.47 5.58 -17.37
C LYS A 257 1.39 6.94 -18.08
N LYS A 258 0.20 7.56 -18.13
CA LYS A 258 0.00 8.92 -18.69
C LYS A 258 0.81 9.99 -17.91
N GLN A 259 1.04 9.77 -16.61
CA GLN A 259 1.85 10.65 -15.77
C GLN A 259 3.37 10.53 -16.00
N GLY A 260 3.80 9.69 -16.91
CA GLY A 260 5.22 9.45 -17.24
C GLY A 260 5.84 8.25 -16.56
N GLY A 261 5.02 7.33 -16.01
CA GLY A 261 5.50 6.13 -15.33
C GLY A 261 6.04 6.38 -13.93
N LEU A 262 6.61 5.34 -13.32
CA LEU A 262 6.96 5.38 -11.91
C LEU A 262 8.17 6.29 -11.59
N GLU A 263 9.08 6.52 -12.52
CA GLU A 263 10.19 7.46 -12.37
C GLU A 263 9.66 8.89 -12.19
N ALA A 264 8.74 9.31 -13.04
CA ALA A 264 8.12 10.63 -12.94
C ALA A 264 7.20 10.76 -11.71
N VAL A 265 6.50 9.69 -11.35
CA VAL A 265 5.67 9.61 -10.13
C VAL A 265 6.54 9.76 -8.88
N LYS A 266 7.70 9.09 -8.83
CA LYS A 266 8.66 9.20 -7.72
C LYS A 266 9.09 10.66 -7.52
N VAL A 267 9.51 11.33 -8.57
CA VAL A 267 9.95 12.74 -8.49
C VAL A 267 8.86 13.63 -7.89
N ARG A 268 7.61 13.47 -8.35
CA ARG A 268 6.47 14.24 -7.78
C ARG A 268 6.18 13.89 -6.32
N ASN A 269 6.29 12.62 -5.95
CA ASN A 269 6.09 12.20 -4.57
C ASN A 269 7.19 12.72 -3.65
N GLU A 270 8.43 12.71 -4.10
CA GLU A 270 9.56 13.31 -3.37
C GLU A 270 9.39 14.82 -3.20
N GLU A 271 8.94 15.54 -4.24
CA GLU A 271 8.64 16.97 -4.15
C GLU A 271 7.53 17.26 -3.12
N LYS A 272 6.43 16.52 -3.15
CA LYS A 272 5.36 16.65 -2.15
C LYS A 272 5.84 16.39 -0.74
N ALA A 273 6.60 15.31 -0.55
CA ALA A 273 7.15 14.94 0.74
C ALA A 273 8.14 16.01 1.27
N ALA A 274 9.02 16.51 0.40
CA ALA A 274 10.00 17.55 0.76
C ALA A 274 9.29 18.81 1.27
N ILE A 275 8.26 19.31 0.59
CA ILE A 275 7.52 20.50 1.02
C ILE A 275 7.00 20.35 2.45
N LEU A 276 6.44 19.19 2.80
CA LEU A 276 5.91 18.96 4.14
C LEU A 276 7.01 18.73 5.17
N TYR A 277 8.02 17.91 4.85
CA TYR A 277 9.11 17.63 5.79
C TYR A 277 10.02 18.85 6.06
N ASP A 278 10.31 19.68 5.04
CA ASP A 278 11.10 20.90 5.21
C ASP A 278 10.40 21.88 6.17
N TYR A 279 9.08 21.98 6.07
CA TYR A 279 8.31 22.76 7.02
C TYR A 279 8.35 22.14 8.43
N LEU A 280 8.08 20.84 8.57
CA LEU A 280 8.13 20.14 9.87
C LEU A 280 9.50 20.28 10.56
N ASP A 281 10.59 20.23 9.79
CA ASP A 281 11.95 20.35 10.30
C ASP A 281 12.30 21.77 10.78
N SER A 282 11.61 22.79 10.26
CA SER A 282 11.79 24.20 10.61
C SER A 282 10.74 24.75 11.58
N SER A 283 9.60 24.08 11.73
CA SER A 283 8.49 24.51 12.58
C SER A 283 8.87 24.54 14.06
N ARG A 284 8.43 25.56 14.78
CA ARG A 284 8.53 25.63 16.24
C ARG A 284 7.49 24.79 16.95
N LEU A 285 6.29 24.66 16.32
CA LEU A 285 5.13 23.99 16.89
C LEU A 285 5.04 22.52 16.47
N PHE A 286 5.12 22.23 15.16
CA PHE A 286 4.95 20.89 14.63
C PHE A 286 6.24 20.11 14.55
N LYS A 287 6.21 18.82 14.92
CA LYS A 287 7.37 17.93 14.87
C LYS A 287 7.01 16.62 14.17
N GLY A 288 7.84 16.23 13.21
CA GLY A 288 7.81 14.88 12.64
C GLY A 288 8.23 13.84 13.67
N THR A 289 7.66 12.64 13.61
CA THR A 289 7.91 11.57 14.59
C THR A 289 8.89 10.51 14.11
N VAL A 290 9.42 10.64 12.89
CA VAL A 290 10.25 9.63 12.20
C VAL A 290 11.67 10.14 12.05
N ARG A 291 12.67 9.27 12.24
CA ARG A 291 14.06 9.58 11.92
C ARG A 291 14.19 9.94 10.43
N LYS A 292 15.00 10.96 10.10
CA LYS A 292 15.06 11.54 8.75
C LYS A 292 15.37 10.52 7.66
N GLU A 293 16.29 9.61 7.95
CA GLU A 293 16.75 8.57 7.04
C GLU A 293 15.70 7.51 6.72
N ASP A 294 14.68 7.37 7.57
CA ASP A 294 13.65 6.32 7.47
C ASP A 294 12.26 6.86 7.06
N ARG A 295 12.19 8.14 6.69
CA ARG A 295 10.91 8.81 6.37
C ARG A 295 10.23 8.23 5.15
N SER A 296 8.92 7.98 5.29
CA SER A 296 8.03 7.65 4.17
C SER A 296 7.72 8.88 3.34
N ILE A 297 7.67 8.73 2.01
CA ILE A 297 7.16 9.76 1.10
C ILE A 297 5.64 9.67 0.89
N MET A 298 4.97 8.70 1.55
CA MET A 298 3.53 8.45 1.42
C MET A 298 2.74 8.82 2.67
N ASN A 299 3.27 8.55 3.86
CA ASN A 299 2.57 8.76 5.12
C ASN A 299 3.46 9.56 6.08
N VAL A 300 3.03 10.77 6.40
CA VAL A 300 3.79 11.73 7.21
C VAL A 300 3.07 11.97 8.53
N PRO A 301 3.45 11.27 9.61
CA PRO A 301 2.94 11.55 10.95
C PRO A 301 3.66 12.73 11.59
N PHE A 302 2.91 13.55 12.35
CA PHE A 302 3.45 14.68 13.09
C PHE A 302 2.59 15.02 14.31
N VAL A 303 3.16 15.75 15.25
CA VAL A 303 2.53 16.15 16.52
C VAL A 303 2.87 17.59 16.85
N THR A 304 2.07 18.23 17.73
CA THR A 304 2.45 19.49 18.39
C THR A 304 3.11 19.25 19.76
N GLY A 305 2.94 18.05 20.32
CA GLY A 305 3.33 17.72 21.69
C GLY A 305 2.24 18.01 22.72
N ASP A 306 1.16 18.68 22.33
CA ASP A 306 -0.03 18.96 23.12
C ASP A 306 -1.27 18.32 22.47
N LYS A 307 -1.95 17.42 23.17
CA LYS A 307 -3.09 16.68 22.62
C LYS A 307 -4.32 17.55 22.35
N ASP A 308 -4.51 18.61 23.12
CA ASP A 308 -5.63 19.53 22.93
C ASP A 308 -5.38 20.40 21.70
N LEU A 309 -4.14 20.79 21.50
CA LEU A 309 -3.70 21.52 20.30
C LEU A 309 -3.75 20.66 19.04
N ASP A 310 -3.33 19.39 19.13
CA ASP A 310 -3.51 18.41 18.05
C ASP A 310 -4.99 18.29 17.65
N ALA A 311 -5.88 18.17 18.63
CA ALA A 311 -7.34 18.06 18.38
C ALA A 311 -7.92 19.35 17.77
N LYS A 312 -7.47 20.53 18.25
CA LYS A 312 -7.84 21.83 17.69
C LYS A 312 -7.41 21.94 16.23
N PHE A 313 -6.15 21.61 15.93
CA PHE A 313 -5.63 21.62 14.57
C PHE A 313 -6.46 20.74 13.61
N VAL A 314 -6.75 19.51 13.99
CA VAL A 314 -7.55 18.58 13.17
C VAL A 314 -8.93 19.17 12.87
N LYS A 315 -9.59 19.72 13.87
CA LYS A 315 -10.94 20.32 13.72
C LYS A 315 -10.93 21.54 12.79
N GLU A 316 -9.96 22.42 12.94
CA GLU A 316 -9.86 23.64 12.13
C GLU A 316 -9.41 23.33 10.69
N ALA A 317 -8.50 22.36 10.51
CA ALA A 317 -8.09 21.86 9.19
C ALA A 317 -9.27 21.25 8.43
N GLU A 318 -10.11 20.45 9.11
CA GLU A 318 -11.31 19.87 8.50
C GLU A 318 -12.29 20.95 8.03
N ALA A 319 -12.50 22.02 8.83
CA ALA A 319 -13.31 23.16 8.44
C ALA A 319 -12.73 23.94 7.25
N ALA A 320 -11.41 23.89 7.05
CA ALA A 320 -10.72 24.48 5.91
C ALA A 320 -10.67 23.55 4.67
N GLY A 321 -11.31 22.37 4.71
CA GLY A 321 -11.33 21.43 3.60
C GLY A 321 -10.08 20.52 3.52
N LEU A 322 -9.26 20.47 4.58
CA LEU A 322 -8.09 19.58 4.74
C LEU A 322 -8.52 18.44 5.67
N VAL A 323 -9.09 17.37 5.10
CA VAL A 323 -9.81 16.36 5.87
C VAL A 323 -8.98 15.11 6.16
N ASN A 324 -9.37 14.39 7.23
CA ASN A 324 -8.78 13.11 7.64
C ASN A 324 -7.30 13.18 8.09
N LEU A 325 -6.89 14.29 8.68
CA LEU A 325 -5.54 14.48 9.22
C LEU A 325 -5.32 13.84 10.59
N LYS A 326 -6.37 13.42 11.31
CA LYS A 326 -6.24 12.78 12.62
C LYS A 326 -5.35 11.54 12.53
N GLY A 327 -4.33 11.47 13.40
CA GLY A 327 -3.43 10.34 13.51
C GLY A 327 -4.12 9.06 13.97
N HIS A 328 -3.44 7.92 13.79
CA HIS A 328 -3.98 6.64 14.22
C HIS A 328 -4.14 6.60 15.75
N ARG A 329 -5.23 5.99 16.24
CA ARG A 329 -5.58 5.92 17.67
C ARG A 329 -4.48 5.39 18.58
N SER A 330 -3.55 4.56 18.06
CA SER A 330 -2.43 4.00 18.82
C SER A 330 -1.24 4.95 18.98
N VAL A 331 -1.17 6.03 18.18
CA VAL A 331 -0.04 6.97 18.16
C VAL A 331 -0.51 8.37 18.58
N GLY A 332 -1.73 8.75 18.20
CA GLY A 332 -2.23 10.12 18.38
C GLY A 332 -1.69 11.08 17.32
N GLY A 333 -1.71 12.37 17.63
CA GLY A 333 -1.25 13.42 16.73
C GLY A 333 -2.00 13.50 15.42
N MET A 334 -1.30 13.90 14.38
CA MET A 334 -1.78 14.03 13.01
C MET A 334 -1.01 13.11 12.07
N ARG A 335 -1.62 12.81 10.92
CA ARG A 335 -0.94 12.11 9.82
C ARG A 335 -1.49 12.62 8.48
N ALA A 336 -0.61 13.11 7.64
CA ALA A 336 -0.91 13.42 6.25
C ALA A 336 -0.51 12.24 5.38
N SER A 337 -1.48 11.55 4.76
CA SER A 337 -1.22 10.55 3.73
C SER A 337 -1.30 11.24 2.37
N ILE A 338 -0.14 11.39 1.73
CA ILE A 338 0.06 12.18 0.51
C ILE A 338 0.30 11.31 -0.72
N TYR A 339 -0.44 10.22 -0.82
CA TYR A 339 -0.35 9.24 -1.90
C TYR A 339 -0.26 9.83 -3.31
N ASN A 340 -0.04 9.00 -4.31
CA ASN A 340 0.14 9.42 -5.69
C ASN A 340 -0.93 10.42 -6.18
N ALA A 341 -2.19 10.19 -5.80
CA ALA A 341 -3.33 10.99 -6.25
C ALA A 341 -3.51 12.31 -5.48
N MET A 342 -2.80 12.53 -4.35
CA MET A 342 -2.81 13.82 -3.68
C MET A 342 -2.10 14.85 -4.56
N PRO A 343 -2.79 15.92 -5.00
CA PRO A 343 -2.15 16.95 -5.82
C PRO A 343 -1.15 17.77 -4.99
N LEU A 344 -0.16 18.33 -5.66
CA LEU A 344 0.86 19.20 -5.06
C LEU A 344 0.22 20.38 -4.30
N GLU A 345 -0.84 20.94 -4.86
CA GLU A 345 -1.62 22.03 -4.29
C GLU A 345 -2.22 21.67 -2.93
N GLY A 346 -2.64 20.40 -2.75
CA GLY A 346 -3.16 19.92 -1.48
C GLY A 346 -2.11 19.91 -0.38
N VAL A 347 -0.87 19.51 -0.70
CA VAL A 347 0.25 19.53 0.25
C VAL A 347 0.66 20.97 0.56
N LYS A 348 0.71 21.85 -0.45
CA LYS A 348 0.96 23.29 -0.25
C LYS A 348 -0.10 23.94 0.63
N ALA A 349 -1.38 23.65 0.37
CA ALA A 349 -2.48 24.16 1.18
C ALA A 349 -2.38 23.71 2.64
N LEU A 350 -1.99 22.44 2.88
CA LEU A 350 -1.74 21.94 4.23
C LEU A 350 -0.61 22.74 4.92
N VAL A 351 0.53 22.91 4.27
CA VAL A 351 1.67 23.64 4.86
C VAL A 351 1.31 25.10 5.14
N GLU A 352 0.60 25.79 4.24
CA GLU A 352 0.15 27.17 4.47
C GLU A 352 -0.83 27.24 5.66
N PHE A 353 -1.73 26.28 5.80
CA PHE A 353 -2.63 26.18 6.94
C PHE A 353 -1.83 25.94 8.25
N MET A 354 -0.82 25.06 8.22
CA MET A 354 0.03 24.79 9.37
C MET A 354 0.80 26.04 9.82
N LYS A 355 1.37 26.82 8.88
CA LYS A 355 2.06 28.08 9.17
C LYS A 355 1.13 29.07 9.88
N LYS A 356 -0.07 29.26 9.32
CA LYS A 356 -1.08 30.15 9.93
C LYS A 356 -1.45 29.69 11.34
N PHE A 357 -1.70 28.39 11.49
CA PHE A 357 -2.05 27.81 12.80
C PHE A 357 -0.90 28.00 13.82
N GLU A 358 0.37 27.84 13.41
CA GLU A 358 1.54 28.07 14.25
C GLU A 358 1.66 29.54 14.68
N GLU A 359 1.33 30.50 13.81
CA GLU A 359 1.33 31.94 14.14
C GLU A 359 0.25 32.33 15.16
N GLU A 360 -0.88 31.62 15.15
CA GLU A 360 -2.03 31.91 15.99
C GLU A 360 -2.00 31.16 17.36
N ASN A 361 -1.06 30.22 17.57
CA ASN A 361 -0.96 29.37 18.76
C ASN A 361 0.48 29.24 19.28
#